data_83c690ce000a3f83ec5c1bade9b7bf82
#
_entry.id   83c690ce000a3f83ec5c1bade9b7bf82
#
_cell.length_a   1.000
_cell.length_b   1.000
_cell.length_c   1.000
_cell.angle_alpha   90.00
_cell.angle_beta   90.00
_cell.angle_gamma   90.00
#
_symmetry.space_group_name_H-M   'P 1'
#
loop_
_entity.id
_entity.type
_entity.pdbx_description
1 polymer ?
#
loop_
_entity_poly.entity_id
_entity_poly.type
_entity_poly.pdbx_seq_one_letter_code
_entity_poly.pdbx_strand_id
1 'polypeptide(L)'
;GFSWMPGVLSIPHLNYLFLQAPDDYFGGFSWYDLAPNQGPGILRSRKLLDEVFNQLEKDGYAFQNIFLFGFSQGCLMTIEFGARFRAKLAGYIGISGYIYDAEAVLREANPAVLNADWLVTHGTRDETLPVETTRAQIETLKKGGFEVDYLEYKKVHTIDEAFELPMIHEWILKRI
;
A
#
# COMPACT_ATOMS: atom_id res chain seq x y z
N GLY A 1 -1.91 -3.15 15.81
CA GLY A 1 -2.67 -3.59 14.64
C GLY A 1 -3.74 -2.58 14.23
N PHE A 2 -4.35 -2.77 13.07
CA PHE A 2 -5.29 -1.80 12.46
C PHE A 2 -6.77 -2.11 12.73
N SER A 3 -7.09 -2.94 13.74
CA SER A 3 -8.48 -3.33 14.05
C SER A 3 -9.42 -2.17 14.42
N TRP A 4 -8.87 -1.00 14.74
CA TRP A 4 -9.62 0.24 15.00
C TRP A 4 -10.11 0.94 13.70
N MET A 5 -9.47 0.66 12.57
CA MET A 5 -9.68 1.37 11.30
C MET A 5 -11.13 1.29 10.77
N PRO A 6 -11.85 0.16 10.83
CA PRO A 6 -13.24 0.10 10.40
C PRO A 6 -14.14 1.11 11.11
N GLY A 7 -13.90 1.31 12.41
CA GLY A 7 -14.67 2.28 13.21
C GLY A 7 -14.41 3.73 12.81
N VAL A 8 -13.17 4.07 12.41
CA VAL A 8 -12.80 5.43 12.01
C VAL A 8 -13.15 5.71 10.56
N LEU A 9 -12.85 4.78 9.64
CA LEU A 9 -13.24 4.92 8.23
C LEU A 9 -14.76 4.90 8.03
N SER A 10 -15.49 4.15 8.85
CA SER A 10 -16.97 4.13 8.89
C SER A 10 -17.62 4.02 7.49
N ILE A 11 -17.07 3.19 6.59
CA ILE A 11 -17.61 2.98 5.25
C ILE A 11 -18.63 1.83 5.32
N PRO A 12 -19.91 2.09 5.04
CA PRO A 12 -20.95 1.07 5.07
C PRO A 12 -20.67 -0.07 4.10
N HIS A 13 -20.94 -1.30 4.51
CA HIS A 13 -20.84 -2.52 3.69
C HIS A 13 -19.42 -2.89 3.25
N LEU A 14 -18.39 -2.19 3.71
CA LEU A 14 -17.01 -2.58 3.46
C LEU A 14 -16.58 -3.68 4.45
N ASN A 15 -16.09 -4.80 3.91
CA ASN A 15 -15.49 -5.85 4.71
C ASN A 15 -13.99 -5.59 4.87
N TYR A 16 -13.42 -5.95 6.02
CA TYR A 16 -12.01 -5.73 6.33
C TYR A 16 -11.30 -7.05 6.56
N LEU A 17 -10.24 -7.30 5.82
CA LEU A 17 -9.31 -8.40 6.05
C LEU A 17 -7.98 -7.83 6.56
N PHE A 18 -7.62 -8.15 7.78
CA PHE A 18 -6.35 -7.73 8.39
C PHE A 18 -5.31 -8.82 8.22
N LEU A 19 -4.29 -8.53 7.42
CA LEU A 19 -3.20 -9.46 7.19
C LEU A 19 -2.10 -9.28 8.24
N GLN A 20 -1.65 -10.39 8.80
CA GLN A 20 -0.51 -10.44 9.69
C GLN A 20 0.76 -10.63 8.87
N ALA A 21 1.76 -9.76 9.08
CA ALA A 21 3.09 -9.94 8.49
C ALA A 21 3.74 -11.24 8.97
N PRO A 22 4.52 -11.94 8.12
CA PRO A 22 4.91 -13.34 8.36
C PRO A 22 6.04 -13.53 9.38
N ASP A 23 6.88 -12.54 9.60
CA ASP A 23 8.11 -12.69 10.39
C ASP A 23 7.96 -12.07 11.78
N ASP A 24 8.43 -12.75 12.81
CA ASP A 24 8.55 -12.18 14.15
C ASP A 24 9.58 -11.05 14.18
N TYR A 25 9.24 -9.92 14.80
CA TYR A 25 10.11 -8.76 14.88
C TYR A 25 9.92 -8.00 16.19
N PHE A 26 10.86 -8.14 17.13
CA PHE A 26 10.91 -7.43 18.43
C PHE A 26 9.55 -7.31 19.16
N GLY A 27 8.81 -8.42 19.25
CA GLY A 27 7.48 -8.48 19.89
C GLY A 27 6.33 -7.99 19.00
N GLY A 28 6.61 -7.73 17.73
CA GLY A 28 5.67 -7.44 16.66
C GLY A 28 5.91 -8.35 15.46
N PHE A 29 5.54 -7.86 14.28
CA PHE A 29 5.64 -8.61 13.02
C PHE A 29 6.16 -7.73 11.90
N SER A 30 6.85 -8.34 10.93
CA SER A 30 7.52 -7.68 9.82
C SER A 30 7.21 -8.38 8.50
N TRP A 31 7.06 -7.62 7.42
CA TRP A 31 6.93 -8.15 6.07
C TRP A 31 8.29 -8.54 5.46
N TYR A 32 9.35 -7.88 5.88
CA TYR A 32 10.71 -8.08 5.37
C TYR A 32 11.74 -7.51 6.37
N ASP A 33 12.96 -7.98 6.28
CA ASP A 33 14.08 -7.48 7.09
C ASP A 33 14.40 -6.00 6.76
N LEU A 34 14.96 -5.28 7.72
CA LEU A 34 15.44 -3.94 7.47
C LEU A 34 16.67 -3.94 6.54
N ALA A 35 16.97 -2.74 5.99
CA ALA A 35 18.14 -2.56 5.13
C ALA A 35 19.42 -3.10 5.79
N PRO A 36 20.34 -3.75 5.01
CA PRO A 36 20.31 -3.90 3.55
C PRO A 36 19.62 -5.18 3.02
N ASN A 37 18.98 -5.98 3.88
CA ASN A 37 18.54 -7.36 3.56
C ASN A 37 17.04 -7.48 3.18
N GLN A 38 16.41 -6.41 2.71
CA GLN A 38 14.97 -6.36 2.45
C GLN A 38 14.49 -7.31 1.32
N GLY A 39 15.28 -7.43 0.26
CA GLY A 39 14.87 -8.08 -0.99
C GLY A 39 14.27 -9.47 -0.85
N PRO A 40 14.94 -10.44 -0.17
CA PRO A 40 14.40 -11.77 0.01
C PRO A 40 13.05 -11.81 0.73
N GLY A 41 12.89 -11.00 1.78
CA GLY A 41 11.64 -10.88 2.54
C GLY A 41 10.51 -10.28 1.70
N ILE A 42 10.80 -9.23 0.91
CA ILE A 42 9.83 -8.63 -0.02
C ILE A 42 9.33 -9.66 -1.03
N LEU A 43 10.24 -10.44 -1.64
CA LEU A 43 9.87 -11.48 -2.61
C LEU A 43 9.01 -12.58 -1.98
N ARG A 44 9.34 -13.01 -0.77
CA ARG A 44 8.55 -14.00 -0.01
C ARG A 44 7.17 -13.44 0.30
N SER A 45 7.09 -12.22 0.81
CA SER A 45 5.82 -11.57 1.18
C SER A 45 4.93 -11.30 -0.02
N ARG A 46 5.48 -11.00 -1.20
CA ARG A 46 4.71 -10.93 -2.45
C ARG A 46 4.04 -12.25 -2.78
N LYS A 47 4.74 -13.39 -2.62
CA LYS A 47 4.16 -14.73 -2.86
C LYS A 47 3.03 -15.04 -1.88
N LEU A 48 3.20 -14.70 -0.60
CA LEU A 48 2.14 -14.87 0.40
C LEU A 48 0.90 -14.03 0.07
N LEU A 49 1.09 -12.79 -0.39
CA LEU A 49 -0.02 -11.97 -0.86
C LEU A 49 -0.70 -12.57 -2.09
N ASP A 50 0.05 -13.12 -3.05
CA ASP A 50 -0.53 -13.87 -4.18
C ASP A 50 -1.42 -15.03 -3.71
N GLU A 51 -0.99 -15.78 -2.71
CA GLU A 51 -1.77 -16.88 -2.12
C GLU A 51 -3.07 -16.37 -1.48
N VAL A 52 -3.02 -15.26 -0.74
CA VAL A 52 -4.19 -14.60 -0.16
C VAL A 52 -5.17 -14.16 -1.24
N PHE A 53 -4.70 -13.50 -2.28
CA PHE A 53 -5.56 -13.03 -3.38
C PHE A 53 -6.13 -14.17 -4.21
N ASN A 54 -5.37 -15.27 -4.39
CA ASN A 54 -5.90 -16.49 -4.99
C ASN A 54 -7.01 -17.12 -4.15
N GLN A 55 -6.91 -17.05 -2.82
CA GLN A 55 -7.97 -17.53 -1.95
C GLN A 55 -9.20 -16.62 -2.00
N LEU A 56 -9.02 -15.30 -1.97
CA LEU A 56 -10.13 -14.33 -2.10
C LEU A 56 -10.90 -14.54 -3.40
N GLU A 57 -10.22 -14.79 -4.52
CA GLU A 57 -10.85 -15.09 -5.81
C GLU A 57 -11.68 -16.39 -5.74
N LYS A 58 -11.16 -17.46 -5.13
CA LYS A 58 -11.88 -18.72 -4.92
C LYS A 58 -13.10 -18.56 -4.00
N ASP A 59 -13.01 -17.65 -3.03
CA ASP A 59 -14.11 -17.33 -2.12
C ASP A 59 -15.15 -16.39 -2.76
N GLY A 60 -14.96 -16.01 -4.04
CA GLY A 60 -15.91 -15.24 -4.82
C GLY A 60 -15.74 -13.72 -4.76
N TYR A 61 -14.65 -13.21 -4.17
CA TYR A 61 -14.37 -11.77 -4.16
C TYR A 61 -13.77 -11.35 -5.51
N ALA A 62 -14.44 -10.44 -6.21
CA ALA A 62 -13.95 -9.88 -7.46
C ALA A 62 -12.87 -8.82 -7.17
N PHE A 63 -11.73 -8.89 -7.88
CA PHE A 63 -10.59 -8.00 -7.64
C PHE A 63 -10.94 -6.52 -7.79
N GLN A 64 -11.80 -6.16 -8.72
CA GLN A 64 -12.28 -4.78 -8.90
C GLN A 64 -13.09 -4.22 -7.71
N ASN A 65 -13.41 -5.04 -6.71
CA ASN A 65 -14.10 -4.65 -5.48
C ASN A 65 -13.16 -4.68 -4.25
N ILE A 66 -11.86 -4.89 -4.45
CA ILE A 66 -10.88 -5.02 -3.38
C ILE A 66 -9.97 -3.79 -3.37
N PHE A 67 -9.85 -3.13 -2.21
CA PHE A 67 -8.81 -2.15 -1.95
C PHE A 67 -7.64 -2.81 -1.21
N LEU A 68 -6.42 -2.54 -1.63
CA LEU A 68 -5.22 -2.93 -0.90
C LEU A 68 -4.67 -1.72 -0.15
N PHE A 69 -4.55 -1.85 1.17
CA PHE A 69 -4.16 -0.77 2.06
C PHE A 69 -2.92 -1.16 2.88
N GLY A 70 -1.95 -0.26 2.98
CA GLY A 70 -0.76 -0.48 3.80
C GLY A 70 -0.14 0.77 4.39
N PHE A 71 0.40 0.66 5.60
CA PHE A 71 1.16 1.69 6.30
C PHE A 71 2.61 1.23 6.46
N SER A 72 3.58 2.15 6.30
CA SER A 72 5.01 1.88 6.52
C SER A 72 5.50 0.71 5.63
N GLN A 73 5.95 -0.41 6.20
CA GLN A 73 6.28 -1.63 5.45
C GLN A 73 5.10 -2.14 4.60
N GLY A 74 3.86 -1.98 5.11
CA GLY A 74 2.66 -2.32 4.37
C GLY A 74 2.45 -1.44 3.13
N CYS A 75 2.83 -0.16 3.17
CA CYS A 75 2.82 0.73 2.00
C CYS A 75 3.77 0.22 0.93
N LEU A 76 5.02 -0.14 1.29
CA LEU A 76 5.96 -0.75 0.37
C LEU A 76 5.36 -2.01 -0.25
N MET A 77 4.80 -2.92 0.57
CA MET A 77 4.18 -4.15 0.07
C MET A 77 2.98 -3.89 -0.83
N THR A 78 2.17 -2.86 -0.55
CA THR A 78 1.07 -2.43 -1.42
C THR A 78 1.57 -2.08 -2.82
N ILE A 79 2.68 -1.34 -2.92
CA ILE A 79 3.26 -0.95 -4.22
C ILE A 79 3.95 -2.14 -4.88
N GLU A 80 4.82 -2.85 -4.15
CA GLU A 80 5.60 -3.98 -4.67
C GLU A 80 4.74 -5.13 -5.18
N PHE A 81 3.67 -5.45 -4.48
CA PHE A 81 2.70 -6.47 -4.90
C PHE A 81 1.74 -5.92 -5.94
N GLY A 82 1.09 -4.78 -5.65
CA GLY A 82 0.02 -4.23 -6.48
C GLY A 82 0.48 -3.89 -7.90
N ALA A 83 1.68 -3.33 -8.06
CA ALA A 83 2.23 -3.00 -9.37
C ALA A 83 2.44 -4.23 -10.28
N ARG A 84 2.68 -5.40 -9.69
CA ARG A 84 2.96 -6.64 -10.42
C ARG A 84 1.79 -7.61 -10.43
N PHE A 85 0.72 -7.29 -9.71
CA PHE A 85 -0.43 -8.18 -9.61
C PHE A 85 -1.11 -8.36 -10.96
N ARG A 86 -1.66 -9.55 -11.19
CA ARG A 86 -2.23 -9.97 -12.48
C ARG A 86 -3.51 -9.21 -12.90
N ALA A 87 -4.14 -8.49 -11.98
CA ALA A 87 -5.40 -7.81 -12.20
C ALA A 87 -5.42 -6.43 -11.54
N LYS A 88 -6.23 -5.52 -12.09
CA LYS A 88 -6.53 -4.23 -11.47
C LYS A 88 -7.45 -4.43 -10.27
N LEU A 89 -7.09 -3.83 -9.12
CA LEU A 89 -7.95 -3.73 -7.94
C LEU A 89 -8.82 -2.46 -7.99
N ALA A 90 -9.77 -2.34 -7.07
CA ALA A 90 -10.55 -1.11 -6.87
C ALA A 90 -9.67 0.09 -6.52
N GLY A 91 -8.60 -0.15 -5.77
CA GLY A 91 -7.61 0.88 -5.46
C GLY A 91 -6.48 0.37 -4.59
N TYR A 92 -5.40 1.15 -4.58
CA TYR A 92 -4.19 0.87 -3.81
C TYR A 92 -3.88 2.08 -2.94
N ILE A 93 -3.77 1.87 -1.63
CA ILE A 93 -3.58 2.95 -0.65
C ILE A 93 -2.31 2.68 0.15
N GLY A 94 -1.31 3.54 0.00
CA GLY A 94 -0.06 3.47 0.73
C GLY A 94 0.15 4.68 1.62
N ILE A 95 0.42 4.47 2.90
CA ILE A 95 0.65 5.54 3.87
C ILE A 95 2.07 5.44 4.43
N SER A 96 2.83 6.54 4.37
CA SER A 96 4.14 6.71 5.03
C SER A 96 5.10 5.55 4.79
N GLY A 97 5.25 5.14 3.53
CA GLY A 97 6.20 4.12 3.10
C GLY A 97 7.14 4.65 2.02
N TYR A 98 7.81 3.74 1.36
CA TYR A 98 8.73 4.01 0.26
C TYR A 98 8.65 2.89 -0.78
N ILE A 99 9.37 3.01 -1.88
CA ILE A 99 9.47 1.99 -2.93
C ILE A 99 10.86 1.36 -2.86
N TYR A 100 10.95 0.03 -2.84
CA TYR A 100 12.23 -0.65 -2.72
C TYR A 100 13.16 -0.36 -3.90
N ASP A 101 12.63 -0.55 -5.12
CA ASP A 101 13.30 -0.23 -6.38
C ASP A 101 12.26 0.24 -7.41
N ALA A 102 12.14 1.57 -7.57
CA ALA A 102 11.14 2.17 -8.44
C ALA A 102 11.34 1.79 -9.93
N GLU A 103 12.59 1.64 -10.36
CA GLU A 103 12.92 1.24 -11.73
C GLU A 103 12.55 -0.24 -11.97
N ALA A 104 12.75 -1.11 -10.99
CA ALA A 104 12.30 -2.50 -11.07
C ALA A 104 10.77 -2.58 -11.09
N VAL A 105 10.09 -1.76 -10.27
CA VAL A 105 8.61 -1.65 -10.32
C VAL A 105 8.15 -1.30 -11.73
N LEU A 106 8.73 -0.29 -12.35
CA LEU A 106 8.36 0.12 -13.72
C LEU A 106 8.61 -0.98 -14.75
N ARG A 107 9.76 -1.65 -14.69
CA ARG A 107 10.09 -2.73 -15.64
C ARG A 107 9.17 -3.95 -15.54
N GLU A 108 8.68 -4.21 -14.32
CA GLU A 108 7.94 -5.44 -14.00
C GLU A 108 6.44 -5.20 -13.83
N ALA A 109 5.99 -3.95 -13.91
CA ALA A 109 4.59 -3.61 -13.71
C ALA A 109 3.68 -4.27 -14.74
N ASN A 110 2.54 -4.77 -14.27
CA ASN A 110 1.47 -5.16 -15.17
C ASN A 110 0.87 -3.91 -15.83
N PRO A 111 0.83 -3.82 -17.17
CA PRO A 111 0.27 -2.65 -17.84
C PRO A 111 -1.17 -2.29 -17.41
N ALA A 112 -1.96 -3.27 -16.97
CA ALA A 112 -3.33 -3.04 -16.52
C ALA A 112 -3.45 -2.19 -15.23
N VAL A 113 -2.35 -2.04 -14.47
CA VAL A 113 -2.37 -1.29 -13.21
C VAL A 113 -1.75 0.11 -13.31
N LEU A 114 -1.19 0.50 -14.46
CA LEU A 114 -0.58 1.83 -14.63
C LEU A 114 -1.62 2.94 -14.42
N ASN A 115 -2.78 2.81 -15.04
CA ASN A 115 -3.93 3.71 -14.90
C ASN A 115 -4.96 3.19 -13.89
N ALA A 116 -4.51 2.46 -12.87
CA ALA A 116 -5.32 2.11 -11.72
C ALA A 116 -5.36 3.27 -10.72
N ASP A 117 -6.23 3.16 -9.74
CA ASP A 117 -6.39 4.15 -8.69
C ASP A 117 -5.34 3.95 -7.59
N TRP A 118 -4.29 4.74 -7.61
CA TRP A 118 -3.22 4.73 -6.62
C TRP A 118 -3.29 5.98 -5.75
N LEU A 119 -3.32 5.80 -4.44
CA LEU A 119 -3.20 6.88 -3.46
C LEU A 119 -1.98 6.61 -2.58
N VAL A 120 -1.05 7.55 -2.54
CA VAL A 120 0.08 7.48 -1.61
C VAL A 120 0.13 8.76 -0.80
N THR A 121 0.23 8.62 0.52
CA THR A 121 0.33 9.75 1.44
C THR A 121 1.61 9.65 2.27
N HIS A 122 2.18 10.80 2.67
CA HIS A 122 3.39 10.82 3.48
C HIS A 122 3.42 12.00 4.46
N GLY A 123 4.19 11.86 5.55
CA GLY A 123 4.41 12.90 6.53
C GLY A 123 5.61 13.78 6.20
N THR A 124 5.43 15.10 6.15
CA THR A 124 6.54 16.05 5.93
C THR A 124 7.49 16.19 7.14
N ARG A 125 7.14 15.58 8.27
CA ARG A 125 7.91 15.49 9.50
C ARG A 125 8.26 14.05 9.88
N ASP A 126 8.25 13.17 8.91
CA ASP A 126 8.59 11.75 9.09
C ASP A 126 10.11 11.62 9.21
N GLU A 127 10.58 11.39 10.43
CA GLU A 127 12.02 11.19 10.74
C GLU A 127 12.45 9.73 10.56
N THR A 128 11.49 8.80 10.44
CA THR A 128 11.77 7.38 10.20
C THR A 128 12.03 7.10 8.73
N LEU A 129 11.17 7.66 7.87
CA LEU A 129 11.27 7.56 6.41
C LEU A 129 11.18 8.97 5.80
N PRO A 130 12.31 9.58 5.41
CA PRO A 130 12.31 10.93 4.86
C PRO A 130 11.41 11.07 3.62
N VAL A 131 10.52 12.06 3.65
CA VAL A 131 9.51 12.31 2.60
C VAL A 131 10.13 12.55 1.22
N GLU A 132 11.33 13.13 1.16
CA GLU A 132 12.06 13.43 -0.08
C GLU A 132 12.33 12.16 -0.91
N THR A 133 12.66 11.06 -0.23
CA THR A 133 12.91 9.77 -0.87
C THR A 133 11.63 9.26 -1.54
N THR A 134 10.54 9.21 -0.80
CA THR A 134 9.24 8.74 -1.33
C THR A 134 8.74 9.65 -2.44
N ARG A 135 8.86 10.97 -2.28
CA ARG A 135 8.47 11.95 -3.31
C ARG A 135 9.21 11.70 -4.62
N ALA A 136 10.54 11.54 -4.59
CA ALA A 136 11.35 11.27 -5.77
C ALA A 136 10.96 9.94 -6.44
N GLN A 137 10.68 8.90 -5.65
CA GLN A 137 10.27 7.60 -6.16
C GLN A 137 8.88 7.64 -6.80
N ILE A 138 7.93 8.35 -6.21
CA ILE A 138 6.59 8.56 -6.79
C ILE A 138 6.69 9.34 -8.11
N GLU A 139 7.52 10.37 -8.19
CA GLU A 139 7.75 11.08 -9.45
C GLU A 139 8.35 10.17 -10.54
N THR A 140 9.20 9.21 -10.16
CA THR A 140 9.72 8.18 -11.07
C THR A 140 8.57 7.30 -11.59
N LEU A 141 7.68 6.82 -10.72
CA LEU A 141 6.52 6.03 -11.15
C LEU A 141 5.59 6.83 -12.08
N LYS A 142 5.30 8.09 -11.76
CA LYS A 142 4.46 8.97 -12.61
C LYS A 142 5.06 9.17 -14.00
N LYS A 143 6.36 9.41 -14.09
CA LYS A 143 7.08 9.51 -15.38
C LYS A 143 7.01 8.19 -16.18
N GLY A 144 6.94 7.06 -15.50
CA GLY A 144 6.76 5.74 -16.09
C GLY A 144 5.32 5.36 -16.42
N GLY A 145 4.35 6.27 -16.22
CA GLY A 145 2.96 6.11 -16.63
C GLY A 145 2.00 5.69 -15.51
N PHE A 146 2.44 5.62 -14.26
CA PHE A 146 1.51 5.41 -13.14
C PHE A 146 0.71 6.67 -12.84
N GLU A 147 -0.60 6.52 -12.67
CA GLU A 147 -1.50 7.59 -12.20
C GLU A 147 -1.61 7.52 -10.67
N VAL A 148 -0.78 8.31 -9.97
CA VAL A 148 -0.72 8.29 -8.50
C VAL A 148 -1.19 9.62 -7.93
N ASP A 149 -2.24 9.59 -7.10
CA ASP A 149 -2.60 10.68 -6.20
C ASP A 149 -1.58 10.69 -5.05
N TYR A 150 -0.67 11.66 -5.04
CA TYR A 150 0.35 11.80 -3.99
C TYR A 150 0.08 13.02 -3.13
N LEU A 151 -0.09 12.82 -1.82
CA LEU A 151 -0.43 13.86 -0.86
C LEU A 151 0.52 13.86 0.34
N GLU A 152 0.89 15.04 0.79
CA GLU A 152 1.75 15.22 1.96
C GLU A 152 1.02 15.94 3.09
N TYR A 153 1.21 15.45 4.31
CA TYR A 153 0.61 16.00 5.53
C TYR A 153 1.68 16.43 6.52
N LYS A 154 1.39 17.42 7.34
CA LYS A 154 2.28 17.87 8.41
C LYS A 154 2.21 16.91 9.60
N LYS A 155 2.63 15.66 9.41
CA LYS A 155 2.63 14.58 10.39
C LYS A 155 4.01 13.91 10.47
N VAL A 156 4.26 13.23 11.57
CA VAL A 156 5.40 12.31 11.78
C VAL A 156 5.09 10.94 11.16
N HIS A 157 5.86 9.88 11.48
CA HIS A 157 5.60 8.51 11.02
C HIS A 157 4.37 7.89 11.69
N THR A 158 3.20 8.31 11.24
CA THR A 158 1.90 7.88 11.78
C THR A 158 0.80 7.98 10.71
N ILE A 159 -0.39 7.47 11.03
CA ILE A 159 -1.63 7.73 10.30
C ILE A 159 -2.33 8.91 10.99
N ASP A 160 -2.65 9.96 10.24
CA ASP A 160 -3.36 11.13 10.76
C ASP A 160 -4.88 10.91 10.68
N GLU A 161 -5.52 10.82 11.86
CA GLU A 161 -6.95 10.55 11.94
C GLU A 161 -7.80 11.80 11.65
N ALA A 162 -7.25 13.00 11.77
CA ALA A 162 -7.99 14.24 11.62
C ALA A 162 -8.15 14.69 10.17
N PHE A 163 -7.15 14.47 9.32
CA PHE A 163 -7.14 14.98 7.94
C PHE A 163 -6.93 13.88 6.90
N GLU A 164 -6.02 12.94 7.16
CA GLU A 164 -5.66 11.90 6.19
C GLU A 164 -6.75 10.83 6.06
N LEU A 165 -7.25 10.30 7.17
CA LEU A 165 -8.30 9.27 7.12
C LEU A 165 -9.63 9.79 6.54
N PRO A 166 -10.14 11.00 6.85
CA PRO A 166 -11.30 11.55 6.17
C PRO A 166 -11.10 11.69 4.65
N MET A 167 -9.90 12.08 4.21
CA MET A 167 -9.61 12.15 2.78
C MET A 167 -9.57 10.75 2.14
N ILE A 168 -9.00 9.75 2.82
CA ILE A 168 -9.00 8.35 2.36
C ILE A 168 -10.43 7.81 2.29
N HIS A 169 -11.28 8.11 3.29
CA HIS A 169 -12.70 7.78 3.29
C HIS A 169 -13.38 8.30 2.01
N GLU A 170 -13.28 9.60 1.73
CA GLU A 170 -13.85 10.23 0.53
C GLU A 170 -13.26 9.64 -0.77
N TRP A 171 -11.97 9.32 -0.76
CA TRP A 171 -11.30 8.72 -1.90
C TRP A 171 -11.83 7.32 -2.21
N ILE A 172 -12.09 6.50 -1.18
CA ILE A 172 -12.70 5.16 -1.32
C ILE A 172 -14.16 5.30 -1.79
N LEU A 173 -14.96 6.18 -1.18
CA LEU A 173 -16.39 6.37 -1.53
C LEU A 173 -16.61 6.73 -3.00
N LYS A 174 -15.67 7.39 -3.63
CA LYS A 174 -15.74 7.72 -5.07
C LYS A 174 -15.48 6.53 -6.00
N ARG A 175 -15.11 5.37 -5.44
CA ARG A 175 -14.66 4.18 -6.18
C ARG A 175 -15.46 2.91 -5.86
N ILE A 176 -16.50 3.03 -5.05
CA ILE A 176 -17.46 1.95 -4.72
C ILE A 176 -18.84 2.22 -5.28
#